data_f3b953ef70d9e64717c9f88edfcaa335
#
_entry.id   f3b953ef70d9e64717c9f88edfcaa335
#
_cell.length_a   1.000
_cell.length_b   1.000
_cell.length_c   1.000
_cell.angle_alpha   90.00
_cell.angle_beta   90.00
_cell.angle_gamma   90.00
#
_symmetry.space_group_name_H-M   'P 1'
#
loop_
_entity.id
_entity.type
_entity.pdbx_description
1 polymer ?
#
loop_
_entity_poly.entity_id
_entity_poly.type
_entity_poly.pdbx_seq_one_letter_code
_entity_poly.pdbx_strand_id
1 'polypeptide(L)' 'LGDFLADLAAQYPQVYRCALRIAGYFEEAWQWKCSQDELLYLMLHINRLCEKQG' A
#
# COMPACT_ATOMS: atom_id res chain seq x y z
N LEU A 1 -6.17 -11.48 8.74
CA LEU A 1 -5.77 -10.66 7.60
C LEU A 1 -5.34 -9.27 8.02
N GLY A 2 -6.06 -8.67 8.97
CA GLY A 2 -5.67 -7.38 9.50
C GLY A 2 -4.30 -7.40 10.16
N ASP A 3 -3.97 -8.50 10.80
CA ASP A 3 -2.68 -8.64 11.46
C ASP A 3 -1.53 -8.67 10.46
N PHE A 4 -1.76 -9.30 9.32
CA PHE A 4 -0.75 -9.37 8.28
C PHE A 4 -0.43 -7.98 7.72
N LEU A 5 -1.46 -7.20 7.48
CA LEU A 5 -1.26 -5.83 7.00
C LEU A 5 -0.54 -4.98 8.04
N ALA A 6 -0.90 -5.13 9.30
CA ALA A 6 -0.24 -4.39 10.38
C ALA A 6 1.23 -4.77 10.48
N ASP A 7 1.56 -6.05 10.31
CA ASP A 7 2.94 -6.50 10.33
C ASP A 7 3.73 -5.89 9.17
N LEU A 8 3.16 -5.90 7.97
CA LEU A 8 3.82 -5.33 6.82
C LEU A 8 4.02 -3.82 6.98
N ALA A 9 3.02 -3.14 7.53
CA ALA A 9 3.13 -1.70 7.76
C ALA A 9 4.25 -1.39 8.75
N ALA A 10 4.44 -2.23 9.74
CA ALA A 10 5.50 -2.06 10.73
C ALA A 10 6.88 -2.34 10.14
N GLN A 11 6.97 -3.36 9.29
CA GLN A 11 8.25 -3.75 8.68
C GLN A 11 8.64 -2.81 7.54
N TYR A 12 7.68 -2.31 6.81
CA TYR A 12 7.93 -1.46 5.65
C TYR A 12 7.13 -0.17 5.74
N PRO A 13 7.48 0.70 6.71
CA PRO A 13 6.69 1.92 6.92
C PRO A 13 6.67 2.86 5.72
N GLN A 14 7.74 2.92 4.96
CA GLN A 14 7.79 3.79 3.78
C GLN A 14 6.88 3.27 2.68
N VAL A 15 6.86 1.97 2.49
CA VAL A 15 5.98 1.35 1.49
C VAL A 15 4.53 1.56 1.89
N TYR A 16 4.23 1.41 3.16
CA TYR A 16 2.88 1.61 3.66
C TYR A 16 2.41 3.05 3.42
N ARG A 17 3.28 4.01 3.70
CA ARG A 17 2.96 5.41 3.47
C ARG A 17 2.68 5.69 1.99
N CYS A 18 3.53 5.15 1.12
CA CYS A 18 3.32 5.33 -0.31
C CYS A 18 2.00 4.72 -0.75
N ALA A 19 1.68 3.53 -0.25
CA ALA A 19 0.43 2.87 -0.59
C ALA A 19 -0.78 3.70 -0.15
N LEU A 20 -0.70 4.30 1.05
CA LEU A 20 -1.78 5.14 1.53
C LEU A 20 -1.96 6.38 0.65
N ARG A 21 -0.87 6.97 0.20
CA ARG A 21 -0.95 8.15 -0.66
C ARG A 21 -1.57 7.80 -2.00
N ILE A 22 -1.18 6.67 -2.57
CA ILE A 22 -1.75 6.22 -3.84
C ILE A 22 -3.23 5.92 -3.67
N ALA A 23 -3.60 5.26 -2.58
CA ALA A 23 -5.00 4.95 -2.32
C ALA A 23 -5.82 6.24 -2.16
N GLY A 24 -5.27 7.24 -1.48
CA GLY A 24 -5.94 8.52 -1.33
C GLY A 24 -6.12 9.22 -2.66
N TYR A 25 -5.12 9.13 -3.52
CA TYR A 25 -5.19 9.71 -4.85
C TYR A 25 -6.32 9.07 -5.67
N PHE A 26 -6.41 7.76 -5.63
CA PHE A 26 -7.46 7.05 -6.36
C PHE A 26 -8.84 7.39 -5.81
N GLU A 27 -8.94 7.53 -4.49
CA GLU A 27 -10.20 7.88 -3.86
C GLU A 27 -10.68 9.25 -4.33
N GLU A 28 -9.78 10.22 -4.43
CA GLU A 28 -10.14 11.55 -4.89
C GLU A 28 -10.44 11.59 -6.38
N ALA A 29 -9.62 10.92 -7.18
CA ALA A 29 -9.75 10.99 -8.63
C ALA A 29 -10.95 10.22 -9.14
N TRP A 30 -11.21 9.05 -8.57
CA TRP A 30 -12.27 8.16 -9.06
C TRP A 30 -13.25 7.74 -8.00
N GLN A 31 -13.18 8.33 -6.81
CA GLN A 31 -14.06 8.00 -5.70
C GLN A 31 -14.04 6.50 -5.41
N TRP A 32 -12.88 5.89 -5.54
CA TRP A 32 -12.67 4.48 -5.33
C TRP A 32 -12.08 4.27 -3.94
N LYS A 33 -12.77 3.48 -3.12
CA LYS A 33 -12.31 3.21 -1.76
C LYS A 33 -11.43 1.99 -1.76
N CYS A 34 -10.24 2.16 -1.19
CA CYS A 34 -9.28 1.08 -1.11
C CYS A 34 -9.55 0.24 0.13
N SER A 35 -9.88 -1.03 -0.06
CA SER A 35 -10.05 -1.94 1.05
C SER A 35 -8.69 -2.37 1.60
N GLN A 36 -8.69 -3.08 2.74
CA GLN A 36 -7.45 -3.56 3.33
C GLN A 36 -6.72 -4.53 2.38
N ASP A 37 -7.49 -5.38 1.71
CA ASP A 37 -6.90 -6.33 0.77
C ASP A 37 -6.22 -5.61 -0.38
N GLU A 38 -6.85 -4.56 -0.88
CA GLU A 38 -6.29 -3.79 -1.98
C GLU A 38 -5.08 -3.00 -1.55
N LEU A 39 -5.10 -2.49 -0.33
CA LEU A 39 -3.95 -1.79 0.22
C LEU A 39 -2.76 -2.74 0.35
N LEU A 40 -3.01 -3.96 0.79
CA LEU A 40 -1.98 -4.98 0.88
C LEU A 40 -1.39 -5.27 -0.51
N TYR A 41 -2.25 -5.37 -1.50
CA TYR A 41 -1.82 -5.62 -2.87
C TYR A 41 -0.95 -4.48 -3.38
N LEU A 42 -1.34 -3.25 -3.10
CA LEU A 42 -0.53 -2.08 -3.47
C LEU A 42 0.83 -2.11 -2.81
N MET A 43 0.88 -2.47 -1.54
CA MET A 43 2.15 -2.54 -0.82
C MET A 43 3.10 -3.55 -1.46
N LEU A 44 2.58 -4.70 -1.86
CA LEU A 44 3.40 -5.71 -2.50
C LEU A 44 3.96 -5.21 -3.82
N HIS A 45 3.15 -4.50 -4.59
CA HIS A 45 3.59 -3.95 -5.86
C HIS A 45 4.66 -2.87 -5.66
N ILE A 46 4.43 -1.98 -4.73
CA ILE A 46 5.38 -0.90 -4.47
C ILE A 46 6.70 -1.47 -3.97
N ASN A 47 6.64 -2.47 -3.11
CA ASN A 47 7.84 -3.10 -2.60
C ASN A 47 8.67 -3.70 -3.73
N ARG A 48 8.02 -4.32 -4.69
CA ARG A 48 8.71 -4.90 -5.83
C ARG A 48 9.38 -3.83 -6.69
N LEU A 49 8.68 -2.73 -6.90
CA LEU A 49 9.26 -1.64 -7.67
C LEU A 49 10.47 -1.05 -6.99
N CYS A 50 10.41 -0.89 -5.68
CA CYS A 50 11.53 -0.38 -4.92
C CYS A 50 12.72 -1.33 -4.98
N GLU A 51 12.47 -2.62 -4.94
CA GLU A 51 13.55 -3.61 -5.04
C GLU A 51 14.26 -3.52 -6.39
N LYS A 52 13.51 -3.32 -7.45
CA LYS A 52 14.09 -3.26 -8.78
C LYS A 52 14.99 -2.05 -8.95
N GLN A 53 14.63 -0.96 -8.31
CA GLN A 53 15.42 0.26 -8.43
C GLN A 53 16.61 0.28 -7.49
N GLY A 54 16.49 -0.45 -6.41
CA GLY A 54 17.55 -0.52 -5.44
C GLY A 54 18.55 -1.57 -5.78
#